data_9daf2d23c5012abcdec875b6dcb39e7d
#
_entry.id   9daf2d23c5012abcdec875b6dcb39e7d
#
_cell.length_a   1.000
_cell.length_b   1.000
_cell.length_c   1.000
_cell.angle_alpha   90.00
_cell.angle_beta   90.00
_cell.angle_gamma   90.00
#
_symmetry.space_group_name_H-M   'P 1'
#
loop_
_entity.id
_entity.type
_entity.pdbx_description
1 polymer ?
#
loop_
_entity_poly.entity_id
_entity_poly.type
_entity_poly.pdbx_seq_one_letter_code
_entity_poly.pdbx_strand_id
1 'polypeptide(L)'
;MCIRDSSDITARAPKGTARHGRNAWLSIPAQLGRTSRKFQYTRIAKGATAKVYHEPLQWLISAGLAIPCQTAVCSRPSETSLHLYPVDTGLCSCILKIPAFQLLSGEETTAGTACIETFLAQHFIRNGYALSYWSSGNQAEVPFLLSKNSHFIAIDYRTTPHQKCRNLMQLNKSSLSPAPTQMYLISAEDFRQKEAYRIVPLYAVFCI
;
A
#
# COMPACT_ATOMS: atom_id res chain seq x y z
N MET A 1 4.76 -11.11 -19.09
CA MET A 1 3.86 -11.21 -17.93
C MET A 1 2.85 -10.06 -17.94
N CYS A 2 3.24 -8.83 -17.76
CA CYS A 2 2.33 -7.67 -17.70
C CYS A 2 1.39 -7.47 -18.91
N ILE A 3 1.81 -7.83 -20.14
CA ILE A 3 0.96 -7.75 -21.34
C ILE A 3 -0.15 -8.80 -21.28
N ARG A 4 0.13 -10.00 -20.81
CA ARG A 4 -0.85 -11.08 -20.67
C ARG A 4 -1.91 -10.71 -19.63
N ASP A 5 -1.47 -10.19 -18.47
CA ASP A 5 -2.39 -9.79 -17.40
C ASP A 5 -3.32 -8.64 -17.82
N SER A 6 -2.81 -7.66 -18.59
CA SER A 6 -3.65 -6.58 -19.13
C SER A 6 -4.63 -7.09 -20.19
N SER A 7 -4.28 -8.15 -20.93
CA SER A 7 -5.17 -8.82 -21.89
C SER A 7 -6.24 -9.63 -21.15
N ASP A 8 -5.88 -10.29 -20.06
CA ASP A 8 -6.81 -11.05 -19.21
C ASP A 8 -7.84 -10.12 -18.53
N ILE A 9 -7.42 -8.93 -18.06
CA ILE A 9 -8.36 -7.91 -17.59
C ILE A 9 -9.37 -7.56 -18.69
N THR A 10 -8.90 -7.36 -19.91
CA THR A 10 -9.77 -6.99 -21.03
C THR A 10 -10.74 -8.11 -21.39
N ALA A 11 -10.31 -9.37 -21.30
CA ALA A 11 -11.10 -10.54 -21.64
C ALA A 11 -12.14 -10.92 -20.57
N ARG A 12 -11.82 -10.70 -19.27
CA ARG A 12 -12.63 -11.18 -18.14
C ARG A 12 -13.46 -10.10 -17.46
N ALA A 13 -13.17 -8.83 -17.69
CA ALA A 13 -13.92 -7.72 -17.11
C ALA A 13 -15.37 -7.72 -17.64
N PRO A 14 -16.34 -7.25 -16.84
CA PRO A 14 -17.70 -7.06 -17.27
C PRO A 14 -17.77 -6.17 -18.53
N LYS A 15 -18.79 -6.42 -19.38
CA LYS A 15 -18.98 -5.65 -20.62
C LYS A 15 -19.03 -4.14 -20.31
N GLY A 16 -18.26 -3.34 -21.05
CA GLY A 16 -18.17 -1.88 -20.86
C GLY A 16 -17.18 -1.42 -19.80
N THR A 17 -16.69 -2.28 -18.90
CA THR A 17 -15.77 -1.88 -17.82
C THR A 17 -14.30 -2.20 -18.11
N ALA A 18 -14.01 -3.05 -19.09
CA ALA A 18 -12.66 -3.57 -19.39
C ALA A 18 -11.61 -2.46 -19.58
N ARG A 19 -11.91 -1.46 -20.39
CA ARG A 19 -11.02 -0.32 -20.65
C ARG A 19 -10.74 0.48 -19.38
N HIS A 20 -11.78 0.78 -18.62
CA HIS A 20 -11.66 1.53 -17.37
C HIS A 20 -10.91 0.73 -16.30
N GLY A 21 -11.21 -0.57 -16.17
CA GLY A 21 -10.50 -1.48 -15.28
C GLY A 21 -9.00 -1.54 -15.60
N ARG A 22 -8.65 -1.72 -16.87
CA ARG A 22 -7.25 -1.71 -17.31
C ARG A 22 -6.55 -0.39 -16.99
N ASN A 23 -7.18 0.75 -17.29
CA ASN A 23 -6.61 2.07 -16.98
C ASN A 23 -6.42 2.29 -15.48
N ALA A 24 -7.42 1.92 -14.67
CA ALA A 24 -7.34 1.99 -13.22
C ALA A 24 -6.16 1.12 -12.71
N TRP A 25 -6.08 -0.14 -13.13
CA TRP A 25 -5.04 -1.07 -12.73
C TRP A 25 -3.64 -0.57 -13.05
N LEU A 26 -3.41 -0.06 -14.25
CA LEU A 26 -2.12 0.51 -14.66
C LEU A 26 -1.75 1.77 -13.87
N SER A 27 -2.73 2.51 -13.33
CA SER A 27 -2.48 3.72 -12.56
C SER A 27 -2.10 3.47 -11.11
N ILE A 28 -2.44 2.29 -10.54
CA ILE A 28 -2.23 1.98 -9.11
C ILE A 28 -0.76 2.14 -8.70
N PRO A 29 0.23 1.50 -9.34
CA PRO A 29 1.62 1.60 -8.92
C PRO A 29 2.17 3.03 -8.97
N ALA A 30 1.80 3.80 -9.99
CA ALA A 30 2.26 5.18 -10.17
C ALA A 30 1.71 6.15 -9.10
N GLN A 31 0.65 5.76 -8.38
CA GLN A 31 0.09 6.56 -7.30
C GLN A 31 0.71 6.27 -5.95
N LEU A 32 1.28 5.08 -5.74
CA LEU A 32 1.90 4.66 -4.48
C LEU A 32 3.19 5.42 -4.15
N GLY A 33 4.08 5.61 -5.09
CA GLY A 33 5.38 6.25 -4.86
C GLY A 33 5.31 7.75 -4.54
N ARG A 34 4.13 8.32 -4.28
CA ARG A 34 3.93 9.75 -4.03
C ARG A 34 3.82 10.07 -2.54
N THR A 35 4.02 11.33 -2.20
CA THR A 35 3.86 11.84 -0.83
C THR A 35 2.47 11.54 -0.25
N SER A 36 1.41 11.63 -1.06
CA SER A 36 0.08 11.17 -0.71
C SER A 36 -0.22 9.87 -1.45
N ARG A 37 -0.34 8.76 -0.72
CA ARG A 37 -0.66 7.43 -1.22
C ARG A 37 -2.15 7.23 -1.51
N LYS A 38 -2.99 8.23 -1.17
CA LYS A 38 -4.44 8.17 -1.40
C LYS A 38 -4.73 8.00 -2.87
N PHE A 39 -5.48 6.96 -3.19
CA PHE A 39 -5.92 6.71 -4.57
C PHE A 39 -6.84 7.83 -5.05
N GLN A 40 -6.53 8.40 -6.21
CA GLN A 40 -7.25 9.51 -6.81
C GLN A 40 -7.73 9.13 -8.19
N TYR A 41 -9.03 9.15 -8.42
CA TYR A 41 -9.64 8.83 -9.72
C TYR A 41 -9.14 9.77 -10.83
N THR A 42 -8.98 11.06 -10.53
CA THR A 42 -8.47 12.06 -11.47
C THR A 42 -7.08 11.77 -12.03
N ARG A 43 -6.35 10.87 -11.39
CA ARG A 43 -5.00 10.45 -11.82
C ARG A 43 -5.00 9.24 -12.75
N ILE A 44 -6.16 8.59 -12.94
CA ILE A 44 -6.26 7.48 -13.88
C ILE A 44 -6.21 8.00 -15.32
N ALA A 45 -6.99 9.03 -15.62
CA ALA A 45 -7.06 9.67 -16.93
C ALA A 45 -7.68 11.05 -16.81
N LYS A 46 -7.51 11.90 -17.84
CA LYS A 46 -8.18 13.21 -17.92
C LYS A 46 -9.70 13.02 -17.87
N GLY A 47 -10.36 13.70 -16.94
CA GLY A 47 -11.81 13.61 -16.75
C GLY A 47 -12.30 12.35 -16.03
N ALA A 48 -11.41 11.53 -15.46
CA ALA A 48 -11.80 10.37 -14.68
C ALA A 48 -12.49 10.80 -13.38
N THR A 49 -13.61 10.17 -13.08
CA THR A 49 -14.43 10.42 -11.89
C THR A 49 -14.77 9.13 -11.15
N ALA A 50 -15.11 9.23 -9.87
CA ALA A 50 -15.57 8.08 -9.09
C ALA A 50 -16.78 7.39 -9.75
N LYS A 51 -17.71 8.15 -10.30
CA LYS A 51 -18.91 7.61 -10.99
C LYS A 51 -18.56 6.61 -12.09
N VAL A 52 -17.48 6.86 -12.84
CA VAL A 52 -17.07 6.02 -13.99
C VAL A 52 -16.16 4.87 -13.55
N TYR A 53 -15.31 5.09 -12.54
CA TYR A 53 -14.23 4.15 -12.18
C TYR A 53 -14.50 3.33 -10.92
N HIS A 54 -15.57 3.62 -10.18
CA HIS A 54 -15.89 2.88 -8.95
C HIS A 54 -16.13 1.39 -9.23
N GLU A 55 -17.07 1.08 -10.14
CA GLU A 55 -17.40 -0.31 -10.49
C GLU A 55 -16.20 -1.09 -11.08
N PRO A 56 -15.45 -0.55 -12.06
CA PRO A 56 -14.21 -1.17 -12.54
C PRO A 56 -13.19 -1.42 -11.43
N LEU A 57 -13.06 -0.52 -10.47
CA LEU A 57 -12.15 -0.66 -9.35
C LEU A 57 -12.59 -1.75 -8.38
N GLN A 58 -13.88 -1.80 -8.03
CA GLN A 58 -14.43 -2.86 -7.19
C GLN A 58 -14.26 -4.23 -7.86
N TRP A 59 -14.42 -4.30 -9.17
CA TRP A 59 -14.15 -5.54 -9.90
C TRP A 59 -12.68 -5.96 -9.80
N LEU A 60 -11.72 -5.03 -9.94
CA LEU A 60 -10.28 -5.34 -9.77
C LEU A 60 -9.97 -5.89 -8.37
N ILE A 61 -10.57 -5.31 -7.33
CA ILE A 61 -10.43 -5.78 -5.95
C ILE A 61 -11.02 -7.18 -5.79
N SER A 62 -12.25 -7.40 -6.28
CA SER A 62 -12.94 -8.70 -6.19
C SER A 62 -12.25 -9.79 -7.01
N ALA A 63 -11.61 -9.42 -8.13
CA ALA A 63 -10.81 -10.33 -8.95
C ALA A 63 -9.41 -10.62 -8.34
N GLY A 64 -9.07 -10.02 -7.19
CA GLY A 64 -7.77 -10.20 -6.53
C GLY A 64 -6.60 -9.58 -7.28
N LEU A 65 -6.84 -8.55 -8.10
CA LEU A 65 -5.81 -7.83 -8.87
C LEU A 65 -5.31 -6.58 -8.15
N ALA A 66 -6.04 -6.12 -7.12
CA ALA A 66 -5.67 -4.99 -6.29
C ALA A 66 -6.01 -5.27 -4.82
N ILE A 67 -5.16 -4.86 -3.92
CA ILE A 67 -5.32 -4.96 -2.46
C ILE A 67 -5.80 -3.61 -1.93
N PRO A 68 -7.03 -3.51 -1.38
CA PRO A 68 -7.51 -2.30 -0.77
C PRO A 68 -6.95 -2.14 0.65
N CYS A 69 -6.62 -0.91 1.03
CA CYS A 69 -6.23 -0.53 2.38
C CYS A 69 -6.99 0.75 2.76
N GLN A 70 -7.97 0.61 3.64
CA GLN A 70 -8.85 1.70 4.04
C GLN A 70 -8.31 2.46 5.26
N THR A 71 -8.78 3.68 5.49
CA THR A 71 -8.41 4.42 6.69
C THR A 71 -9.03 3.83 7.95
N ALA A 72 -8.25 3.73 9.03
CA ALA A 72 -8.73 3.27 10.33
C ALA A 72 -9.49 4.35 11.13
N VAL A 73 -9.38 5.62 10.75
CA VAL A 73 -9.87 6.77 11.55
C VAL A 73 -11.27 7.22 11.14
N CYS A 74 -11.91 6.58 10.18
CA CYS A 74 -13.17 7.09 9.65
C CYS A 74 -14.40 6.41 10.23
N SER A 75 -15.28 7.18 10.86
CA SER A 75 -16.64 6.75 11.24
C SER A 75 -17.52 6.41 10.02
N ARG A 76 -17.10 6.87 8.84
CA ARG A 76 -17.68 6.52 7.54
C ARG A 76 -16.53 6.36 6.54
N PRO A 77 -16.24 5.14 6.05
CA PRO A 77 -15.26 4.93 5.00
C PRO A 77 -15.70 5.73 3.77
N SER A 78 -15.04 6.85 3.51
CA SER A 78 -15.24 7.55 2.25
C SER A 78 -14.38 6.86 1.20
N GLU A 79 -14.92 6.68 -0.01
CA GLU A 79 -14.20 6.14 -1.17
C GLU A 79 -12.91 6.90 -1.49
N THR A 80 -12.79 8.14 -1.00
CA THR A 80 -11.64 9.01 -1.19
C THR A 80 -10.47 8.72 -0.23
N SER A 81 -10.67 7.85 0.76
CA SER A 81 -9.66 7.51 1.79
C SER A 81 -9.17 6.08 1.63
N LEU A 82 -8.77 5.72 0.43
CA LEU A 82 -8.32 4.39 0.04
C LEU A 82 -6.89 4.42 -0.49
N HIS A 83 -6.03 3.54 0.01
CA HIS A 83 -4.80 3.15 -0.67
C HIS A 83 -5.06 1.86 -1.45
N LEU A 84 -4.42 1.72 -2.58
CA LEU A 84 -4.50 0.52 -3.41
C LEU A 84 -3.11 0.01 -3.72
N TYR A 85 -2.89 -1.27 -3.51
CA TYR A 85 -1.64 -1.93 -3.85
C TYR A 85 -1.90 -2.97 -4.96
N PRO A 86 -0.98 -3.14 -5.91
CA PRO A 86 -0.99 -4.31 -6.78
C PRO A 86 -0.90 -5.59 -5.95
N VAL A 87 -1.46 -6.68 -6.45
CA VAL A 87 -1.42 -7.97 -5.74
C VAL A 87 -0.05 -8.63 -5.76
N ASP A 88 0.83 -8.20 -6.66
CA ASP A 88 2.15 -8.79 -6.88
C ASP A 88 3.21 -7.73 -7.15
N THR A 89 4.38 -7.87 -6.50
CA THR A 89 5.51 -6.94 -6.62
C THR A 89 6.15 -6.98 -8.01
N GLY A 90 6.18 -8.15 -8.66
CA GLY A 90 6.69 -8.30 -10.02
C GLY A 90 5.80 -7.57 -11.02
N LEU A 91 4.47 -7.63 -10.85
CA LEU A 91 3.53 -6.83 -11.65
C LEU A 91 3.72 -5.33 -11.40
N CYS A 92 3.92 -4.93 -10.15
CA CYS A 92 4.21 -3.54 -9.79
C CYS A 92 5.43 -3.01 -10.53
N SER A 93 6.56 -3.72 -10.45
CA SER A 93 7.82 -3.34 -11.10
C SER A 93 7.70 -3.32 -12.63
N CYS A 94 6.97 -4.29 -13.20
CA CYS A 94 6.72 -4.39 -14.64
C CYS A 94 5.89 -3.21 -15.16
N ILE A 95 4.80 -2.82 -14.45
CA ILE A 95 3.96 -1.68 -14.82
C ILE A 95 4.76 -0.38 -14.75
N LEU A 96 5.59 -0.22 -13.73
CA LEU A 96 6.46 0.95 -13.55
C LEU A 96 7.69 0.92 -14.47
N LYS A 97 7.91 -0.18 -15.20
CA LYS A 97 9.08 -0.38 -16.09
C LYS A 97 10.41 -0.20 -15.35
N ILE A 98 10.51 -0.70 -14.12
CA ILE A 98 11.73 -0.60 -13.33
C ILE A 98 12.73 -1.66 -13.83
N PRO A 99 13.93 -1.28 -14.26
CA PRO A 99 14.97 -2.22 -14.60
C PRO A 99 15.39 -3.05 -13.38
N ALA A 100 15.64 -4.35 -13.57
CA ALA A 100 16.01 -5.24 -12.46
C ALA A 100 17.25 -4.75 -11.69
N PHE A 101 18.25 -4.21 -12.40
CA PHE A 101 19.47 -3.67 -11.77
C PHE A 101 19.16 -2.51 -10.80
N GLN A 102 18.14 -1.69 -11.08
CA GLN A 102 17.76 -0.56 -10.23
C GLN A 102 17.13 -1.03 -8.91
N LEU A 103 16.40 -2.14 -8.94
CA LEU A 103 15.88 -2.77 -7.71
C LEU A 103 17.02 -3.37 -6.87
N LEU A 104 18.07 -3.89 -7.53
CA LEU A 104 19.22 -4.51 -6.89
C LEU A 104 20.24 -3.49 -6.37
N SER A 105 20.33 -2.30 -6.98
CA SER A 105 21.27 -1.26 -6.55
C SER A 105 20.92 -0.62 -5.21
N GLY A 106 19.69 -0.81 -4.74
CA GLY A 106 19.22 -0.20 -3.49
C GLY A 106 19.02 1.32 -3.58
N GLU A 107 19.02 1.89 -4.78
CA GLU A 107 18.75 3.31 -4.96
C GLU A 107 17.34 3.67 -4.54
N GLU A 108 17.22 4.72 -3.74
CA GLU A 108 15.93 5.23 -3.30
C GLU A 108 15.21 5.93 -4.45
N THR A 109 14.16 5.29 -4.94
CA THR A 109 13.29 5.87 -5.97
C THR A 109 11.82 5.76 -5.55
N THR A 110 10.97 6.66 -6.06
CA THR A 110 9.52 6.57 -5.85
C THR A 110 8.94 5.25 -6.35
N ALA A 111 9.53 4.69 -7.39
CA ALA A 111 9.17 3.40 -7.96
C ALA A 111 9.60 2.23 -7.05
N GLY A 112 10.79 2.29 -6.45
CA GLY A 112 11.25 1.33 -5.45
C GLY A 112 10.37 1.34 -4.20
N THR A 113 9.98 2.52 -3.74
CA THR A 113 9.00 2.70 -2.66
C THR A 113 7.68 1.99 -2.95
N ALA A 114 7.13 2.13 -4.15
CA ALA A 114 5.89 1.45 -4.54
C ALA A 114 6.03 -0.08 -4.53
N CYS A 115 7.20 -0.61 -4.92
CA CYS A 115 7.49 -2.04 -4.85
C CYS A 115 7.59 -2.55 -3.41
N ILE A 116 8.25 -1.80 -2.52
CA ILE A 116 8.34 -2.16 -1.09
C ILE A 116 6.95 -2.18 -0.46
N GLU A 117 6.14 -1.15 -0.67
CA GLU A 117 4.77 -1.10 -0.15
C GLU A 117 3.91 -2.24 -0.69
N THR A 118 4.02 -2.55 -1.99
CA THR A 118 3.32 -3.69 -2.60
C THR A 118 3.75 -5.01 -1.96
N PHE A 119 5.05 -5.21 -1.75
CA PHE A 119 5.59 -6.39 -1.08
C PHE A 119 5.04 -6.54 0.35
N LEU A 120 5.05 -5.47 1.13
CA LEU A 120 4.52 -5.48 2.49
C LEU A 120 3.03 -5.77 2.51
N ALA A 121 2.24 -5.10 1.67
CA ALA A 121 0.79 -5.33 1.57
C ALA A 121 0.48 -6.79 1.18
N GLN A 122 1.16 -7.32 0.16
CA GLN A 122 1.05 -8.70 -0.29
C GLN A 122 1.41 -9.69 0.84
N HIS A 123 2.51 -9.44 1.54
CA HIS A 123 2.97 -10.29 2.64
C HIS A 123 1.93 -10.36 3.76
N PHE A 124 1.42 -9.22 4.22
CA PHE A 124 0.48 -9.18 5.33
C PHE A 124 -0.87 -9.81 5.00
N ILE A 125 -1.41 -9.55 3.80
CA ILE A 125 -2.67 -10.19 3.36
C ILE A 125 -2.51 -11.72 3.28
N ARG A 126 -1.39 -12.20 2.73
CA ARG A 126 -1.12 -13.66 2.64
C ARG A 126 -1.01 -14.32 4.01
N ASN A 127 -0.56 -13.58 5.02
CA ASN A 127 -0.53 -14.04 6.40
C ASN A 127 -1.87 -13.86 7.15
N GLY A 128 -2.92 -13.45 6.46
CA GLY A 128 -4.29 -13.35 7.00
C GLY A 128 -4.55 -12.10 7.84
N TYR A 129 -3.75 -11.04 7.69
CA TYR A 129 -4.02 -9.75 8.30
C TYR A 129 -5.02 -8.94 7.48
N ALA A 130 -5.96 -8.28 8.13
CA ALA A 130 -6.71 -7.20 7.52
C ALA A 130 -5.89 -5.91 7.56
N LEU A 131 -5.89 -5.17 6.42
CA LEU A 131 -5.11 -3.95 6.26
C LEU A 131 -5.96 -2.71 6.43
N SER A 132 -5.44 -1.77 7.20
CA SER A 132 -5.89 -0.39 7.24
C SER A 132 -4.68 0.54 7.35
N TYR A 133 -4.88 1.85 7.22
CA TYR A 133 -3.84 2.84 7.45
C TYR A 133 -4.34 3.93 8.39
N TRP A 134 -3.40 4.63 9.03
CA TRP A 134 -3.71 5.80 9.85
C TRP A 134 -3.11 7.06 9.26
N SER A 135 -3.87 8.14 9.35
CA SER A 135 -3.42 9.46 8.94
C SER A 135 -3.96 10.52 9.88
N SER A 136 -3.11 11.44 10.30
CA SER A 136 -3.47 12.66 11.03
C SER A 136 -3.68 13.85 10.08
N GLY A 137 -4.35 13.64 8.98
CA GLY A 137 -4.47 14.63 7.91
C GLY A 137 -3.17 14.75 7.11
N ASN A 138 -2.58 15.94 7.05
CA ASN A 138 -1.37 16.19 6.25
C ASN A 138 -0.06 16.09 7.05
N GLN A 139 -0.11 15.73 8.34
CA GLN A 139 1.07 15.79 9.22
C GLN A 139 1.82 14.46 9.34
N ALA A 140 1.09 13.34 9.44
CA ALA A 140 1.68 12.01 9.56
C ALA A 140 0.76 10.95 8.97
N GLU A 141 1.38 9.89 8.47
CA GLU A 141 0.70 8.72 7.95
C GLU A 141 1.48 7.45 8.32
N VAL A 142 0.79 6.48 8.90
CA VAL A 142 1.30 5.12 9.11
C VAL A 142 0.63 4.22 8.08
N PRO A 143 1.39 3.70 7.10
CA PRO A 143 0.85 3.05 5.91
C PRO A 143 0.14 1.73 6.19
N PHE A 144 0.51 1.03 7.27
CA PHE A 144 -0.08 -0.25 7.61
C PHE A 144 -0.47 -0.33 9.08
N LEU A 145 -1.76 -0.51 9.31
CA LEU A 145 -2.33 -1.00 10.55
C LEU A 145 -2.88 -2.38 10.26
N LEU A 146 -2.35 -3.38 10.93
CA LEU A 146 -2.69 -4.78 10.75
C LEU A 146 -3.61 -5.23 11.87
N SER A 147 -4.69 -5.92 11.52
CA SER A 147 -5.54 -6.55 12.51
C SER A 147 -5.74 -8.04 12.21
N LYS A 148 -5.54 -8.89 13.25
CA LYS A 148 -5.76 -10.32 13.19
C LYS A 148 -5.96 -10.85 14.60
N ASN A 149 -7.05 -11.63 14.84
CA ASN A 149 -7.31 -12.29 16.13
C ASN A 149 -7.15 -11.35 17.35
N SER A 150 -7.74 -10.16 17.30
CA SER A 150 -7.64 -9.12 18.34
C SER A 150 -6.25 -8.51 18.54
N HIS A 151 -5.26 -8.88 17.75
CA HIS A 151 -3.98 -8.20 17.68
C HIS A 151 -4.08 -7.01 16.73
N PHE A 152 -3.57 -5.87 17.18
CA PHE A 152 -3.55 -4.65 16.39
C PHE A 152 -2.13 -4.11 16.35
N ILE A 153 -1.53 -4.09 15.16
CA ILE A 153 -0.10 -3.83 14.95
C ILE A 153 0.04 -2.63 14.01
N ALA A 154 0.91 -1.67 14.35
CA ALA A 154 1.24 -0.56 13.47
C ALA A 154 2.61 -0.76 12.83
N ILE A 155 2.69 -0.55 11.52
CA ILE A 155 3.93 -0.71 10.75
C ILE A 155 4.15 0.54 9.89
N ASP A 156 5.29 1.16 10.09
CA ASP A 156 5.86 2.14 9.18
C ASP A 156 7.13 1.55 8.54
N TYR A 157 7.60 2.12 7.45
CA TYR A 157 8.87 1.69 6.85
C TYR A 157 9.71 2.90 6.44
N ARG A 158 11.03 2.68 6.38
CA ARG A 158 12.01 3.67 5.95
C ARG A 158 13.05 2.99 5.07
N THR A 159 13.34 3.64 3.97
CA THR A 159 14.43 3.26 3.09
C THR A 159 15.76 3.81 3.59
N THR A 160 15.76 5.05 4.12
CA THR A 160 16.96 5.70 4.67
C THR A 160 17.24 5.25 6.10
N PRO A 161 18.46 4.75 6.39
CA PRO A 161 18.88 4.39 7.75
C PRO A 161 18.87 5.58 8.70
N HIS A 162 18.73 5.30 10.00
CA HIS A 162 18.83 6.26 11.11
C HIS A 162 17.81 7.41 11.13
N GLN A 163 16.82 7.39 10.25
CA GLN A 163 15.72 8.35 10.30
C GLN A 163 14.79 8.12 11.50
N LYS A 164 14.48 9.20 12.24
CA LYS A 164 13.51 9.13 13.34
C LYS A 164 12.11 8.79 12.78
N CYS A 165 11.47 7.78 13.35
CA CYS A 165 10.12 7.39 12.97
C CYS A 165 9.07 8.33 13.60
N ARG A 166 8.88 9.50 12.99
CA ARG A 166 7.92 10.50 13.49
C ARG A 166 6.48 10.03 13.42
N ASN A 167 6.13 9.26 12.38
CA ASN A 167 4.75 8.82 12.16
C ASN A 167 4.27 7.88 13.27
N LEU A 168 5.06 6.84 13.62
CA LEU A 168 4.73 5.94 14.73
C LEU A 168 4.66 6.68 16.07
N MET A 169 5.54 7.65 16.30
CA MET A 169 5.52 8.47 17.52
C MET A 169 4.28 9.35 17.60
N GLN A 170 3.79 9.88 16.46
CA GLN A 170 2.54 10.64 16.42
C GLN A 170 1.32 9.73 16.59
N LEU A 171 1.32 8.55 15.96
CA LEU A 171 0.29 7.54 16.16
C LEU A 171 0.18 7.16 17.64
N ASN A 172 1.31 6.91 18.31
CA ASN A 172 1.35 6.55 19.73
C ASN A 172 0.74 7.63 20.67
N LYS A 173 0.80 8.89 20.25
CA LYS A 173 0.20 10.03 20.95
C LYS A 173 -1.25 10.31 20.55
N SER A 174 -1.74 9.63 19.53
CA SER A 174 -3.10 9.83 19.01
C SER A 174 -4.15 9.14 19.89
N SER A 175 -5.41 9.53 19.71
CA SER A 175 -6.57 8.90 20.36
C SER A 175 -7.13 7.72 19.56
N LEU A 176 -6.31 7.05 18.75
CA LEU A 176 -6.75 5.90 17.97
C LEU A 176 -7.21 4.77 18.90
N SER A 177 -8.42 4.26 18.65
CA SER A 177 -9.00 3.15 19.41
C SER A 177 -9.48 2.06 18.43
N PRO A 178 -9.05 0.80 18.60
CA PRO A 178 -8.06 0.34 19.58
C PRO A 178 -6.65 0.86 19.30
N ALA A 179 -5.87 1.09 20.35
CA ALA A 179 -4.47 1.44 20.21
C ALA A 179 -3.65 0.22 19.72
N PRO A 180 -2.60 0.41 18.90
CA PRO A 180 -1.73 -0.68 18.51
C PRO A 180 -1.06 -1.34 19.72
N THR A 181 -1.12 -2.67 19.79
CA THR A 181 -0.44 -3.46 20.82
C THR A 181 1.07 -3.55 20.58
N GLN A 182 1.48 -3.45 19.34
CA GLN A 182 2.88 -3.50 18.91
C GLN A 182 3.11 -2.53 17.76
N MET A 183 4.29 -1.95 17.70
CA MET A 183 4.69 -1.06 16.62
C MET A 183 6.03 -1.48 16.04
N TYR A 184 6.13 -1.52 14.73
CA TYR A 184 7.34 -1.90 14.01
C TYR A 184 7.73 -0.85 12.98
N LEU A 185 9.03 -0.61 12.88
CA LEU A 185 9.65 0.13 11.80
C LEU A 185 10.41 -0.85 10.91
N ILE A 186 9.94 -1.03 9.68
CA ILE A 186 10.68 -1.80 8.68
C ILE A 186 11.76 -0.89 8.09
N SER A 187 13.00 -1.37 8.07
CA SER A 187 14.16 -0.57 7.69
C SER A 187 15.26 -1.45 7.06
N ALA A 188 16.28 -0.82 6.50
CA ALA A 188 17.51 -1.49 6.11
C ALA A 188 18.47 -1.73 7.29
N GLU A 189 18.13 -1.23 8.49
CA GLU A 189 18.92 -1.43 9.72
C GLU A 189 18.70 -2.84 10.28
N ASP A 190 19.66 -3.30 11.09
CA ASP A 190 19.54 -4.54 11.87
C ASP A 190 18.46 -4.43 12.96
N PHE A 191 18.07 -5.59 13.49
CA PHE A 191 17.12 -5.66 14.60
C PHE A 191 17.54 -4.77 15.76
N ARG A 192 16.62 -3.90 16.19
CA ARG A 192 16.84 -3.01 17.32
C ARG A 192 15.55 -2.76 18.08
N GLN A 193 15.61 -2.84 19.40
CA GLN A 193 14.52 -2.39 20.26
C GLN A 193 14.66 -0.90 20.55
N LYS A 194 13.59 -0.15 20.33
CA LYS A 194 13.40 1.23 20.79
C LYS A 194 12.32 1.21 21.88
N GLU A 195 12.21 2.31 22.62
CA GLU A 195 11.22 2.46 23.68
C GLU A 195 9.77 2.23 23.19
N ALA A 196 9.41 2.82 22.06
CA ALA A 196 8.04 2.81 21.55
C ALA A 196 7.82 1.82 20.38
N TYR A 197 8.86 1.33 19.71
CA TYR A 197 8.74 0.46 18.55
C TYR A 197 9.97 -0.43 18.36
N ARG A 198 9.83 -1.49 17.59
CA ARG A 198 10.95 -2.37 17.19
C ARG A 198 11.34 -2.08 15.74
N ILE A 199 12.64 -2.07 15.48
CA ILE A 199 13.18 -2.02 14.12
C ILE A 199 13.34 -3.46 13.64
N VAL A 200 12.81 -3.76 12.46
CA VAL A 200 12.88 -5.06 11.81
C VAL A 200 13.41 -4.86 10.40
N PRO A 201 14.47 -5.58 10.01
CA PRO A 201 14.96 -5.55 8.64
C PRO A 201 13.89 -5.98 7.64
N LEU A 202 13.89 -5.40 6.43
CA LEU A 202 12.91 -5.75 5.39
C LEU A 202 12.92 -7.24 5.06
N TYR A 203 14.10 -7.88 5.03
CA TYR A 203 14.21 -9.31 4.78
C TYR A 203 13.63 -10.19 5.89
N ALA A 204 13.42 -9.65 7.09
CA ALA A 204 12.90 -10.36 8.25
C ALA A 204 11.43 -10.03 8.55
N VAL A 205 10.70 -9.41 7.63
CA VAL A 205 9.29 -9.05 7.80
C VAL A 205 8.40 -10.27 8.09
N PHE A 206 8.82 -11.45 7.69
CA PHE A 206 8.14 -12.71 8.00
C PHE A 206 8.12 -13.08 9.50
N CYS A 207 8.87 -12.36 10.34
CA CYS A 207 8.84 -12.52 11.80
C CYS A 207 7.68 -11.75 12.47
N ILE A 208 6.92 -10.95 11.71
CA ILE A 208 5.75 -10.18 12.17
C ILE A 208 4.44 -10.95 11.84
#